data_16a99795bd2fd131519b6207a6b82e29
#
_entry.id   16a99795bd2fd131519b6207a6b82e29
#
_cell.length_a   1.000
_cell.length_b   1.000
_cell.length_c   1.000
_cell.angle_alpha   90.00
_cell.angle_beta   90.00
_cell.angle_gamma   90.00
#
_symmetry.space_group_name_H-M   'P 1'
#
loop_
_entity.id
_entity.type
_entity.pdbx_description
1 polymer ?
#
loop_
_entity_poly.entity_id
_entity_poly.type
_entity_poly.pdbx_seq_one_letter_code
_entity_poly.pdbx_strand_id
1 'polypeptide(L)'
;MKHRNGFNPLSRTTSHRRALHRNMVTSLFRYERITTTKQKAMEVRKTAEKLITSAKVDTVNNRRKVARYVYDEAVLARLFTEIGPRMKDRNGGYTRVLKLGTRVGDTADVDKKITSEKTSHVKHGKDVAKPSKQGSEAHDGQVRRFNRVKGS
;
A
#
# COMPACT_ATOMS: atom_id res chain seq x y z
N MET A 1 -33.19 -11.04 10.04
CA MET A 1 -33.11 -9.90 9.09
C MET A 1 -32.07 -8.89 9.54
N LYS A 2 -31.29 -8.30 8.63
CA LYS A 2 -30.34 -7.22 8.96
C LYS A 2 -30.93 -5.88 8.57
N HIS A 3 -31.76 -5.31 9.43
CA HIS A 3 -32.38 -4.03 9.20
C HIS A 3 -31.33 -2.90 9.19
N ARG A 4 -31.02 -2.31 8.00
CA ARG A 4 -30.08 -1.19 7.79
C ARG A 4 -28.69 -1.34 8.43
N ASN A 5 -28.28 -2.55 8.81
CA ASN A 5 -26.98 -2.84 9.41
C ASN A 5 -25.90 -3.00 8.31
N GLY A 6 -25.49 -1.90 7.72
CA GLY A 6 -24.46 -1.86 6.68
C GLY A 6 -23.03 -2.00 7.19
N PHE A 7 -22.80 -2.43 8.43
CA PHE A 7 -21.46 -2.59 9.02
C PHE A 7 -21.29 -3.96 9.69
N ASN A 8 -20.05 -4.42 9.77
CA ASN A 8 -19.69 -5.60 10.54
C ASN A 8 -19.37 -5.18 11.99
N PRO A 9 -20.06 -5.72 13.01
CA PRO A 9 -19.81 -5.38 14.40
C PRO A 9 -18.43 -5.82 14.91
N LEU A 10 -17.72 -6.72 14.22
CA LEU A 10 -16.39 -7.24 14.56
C LEU A 10 -16.36 -7.88 15.97
N SER A 11 -17.48 -8.40 16.44
CA SER A 11 -17.65 -8.97 17.79
C SER A 11 -17.17 -8.00 18.89
N ARG A 12 -17.46 -6.70 18.76
CA ARG A 12 -17.00 -5.64 19.67
C ARG A 12 -18.14 -4.72 20.08
N THR A 13 -18.07 -4.19 21.29
CA THR A 13 -18.96 -3.13 21.76
C THR A 13 -18.79 -1.87 20.91
N THR A 14 -19.77 -0.99 20.92
CA THR A 14 -19.74 0.23 20.09
C THR A 14 -18.56 1.13 20.40
N SER A 15 -18.22 1.31 21.68
CA SER A 15 -17.06 2.11 22.11
C SER A 15 -15.75 1.51 21.64
N HIS A 16 -15.55 0.22 21.86
CA HIS A 16 -14.36 -0.51 21.45
C HIS A 16 -14.20 -0.51 19.91
N ARG A 17 -15.28 -0.65 19.16
CA ARG A 17 -15.26 -0.56 17.70
C ARG A 17 -14.88 0.84 17.20
N ARG A 18 -15.40 1.90 17.83
CA ARG A 18 -15.02 3.27 17.50
C ARG A 18 -13.53 3.51 17.77
N ALA A 19 -13.01 3.08 18.91
CA ALA A 19 -11.57 3.17 19.23
C ALA A 19 -10.72 2.39 18.21
N LEU A 20 -11.12 1.17 17.86
CA LEU A 20 -10.46 0.38 16.82
C LEU A 20 -10.35 1.14 15.49
N HIS A 21 -11.47 1.71 15.02
CA HIS A 21 -11.49 2.44 13.76
C HIS A 21 -10.56 3.66 13.79
N ARG A 22 -10.58 4.45 14.88
CA ARG A 22 -9.70 5.60 15.07
C ARG A 22 -8.23 5.21 15.02
N ASN A 23 -7.84 4.22 15.80
CA ASN A 23 -6.46 3.75 15.87
C ASN A 23 -5.97 3.20 14.52
N MET A 24 -6.78 2.39 13.85
CA MET A 24 -6.40 1.81 12.56
C MET A 24 -6.33 2.85 11.44
N VAL A 25 -7.21 3.85 11.44
CA VAL A 25 -7.18 4.94 10.46
C VAL A 25 -5.97 5.84 10.70
N THR A 26 -5.68 6.18 11.94
CA THR A 26 -4.46 6.95 12.29
C THR A 26 -3.20 6.21 11.85
N SER A 27 -3.10 4.91 12.15
CA SER A 27 -1.96 4.09 11.69
C SER A 27 -1.89 4.00 10.17
N LEU A 28 -3.04 3.90 9.48
CA LEU A 28 -3.08 3.86 8.03
C LEU A 28 -2.55 5.16 7.40
N PHE A 29 -2.93 6.32 7.93
CA PHE A 29 -2.47 7.60 7.41
C PHE A 29 -1.01 7.89 7.77
N ARG A 30 -0.54 7.36 8.93
CA ARG A 30 0.87 7.47 9.35
C ARG A 30 1.81 6.65 8.46
N TYR A 31 1.47 5.39 8.21
CA TYR A 31 2.35 4.44 7.52
C TYR A 31 1.95 4.16 6.07
N GLU A 32 0.80 4.68 5.62
CA GLU A 32 0.19 4.45 4.30
C GLU A 32 -0.13 2.98 3.99
N ARG A 33 0.35 2.04 4.80
CA ARG A 33 0.09 0.61 4.69
C ARG A 33 -0.02 -0.04 6.07
N ILE A 34 -1.01 -0.88 6.26
CA ILE A 34 -1.19 -1.67 7.48
C ILE A 34 -1.56 -3.12 7.13
N THR A 35 -1.09 -4.06 7.94
CA THR A 35 -1.46 -5.47 7.84
C THR A 35 -2.45 -5.80 8.95
N THR A 36 -3.60 -6.38 8.58
CA THR A 36 -4.67 -6.69 9.52
C THR A 36 -5.57 -7.81 8.99
N THR A 37 -6.55 -8.26 9.77
CA THR A 37 -7.51 -9.26 9.29
C THR A 37 -8.44 -8.66 8.24
N LYS A 38 -8.88 -9.46 7.28
CA LYS A 38 -9.75 -9.09 6.17
C LYS A 38 -10.98 -8.29 6.61
N GLN A 39 -11.69 -8.79 7.62
CA GLN A 39 -12.90 -8.13 8.14
C GLN A 39 -12.62 -6.73 8.68
N LYS A 40 -11.54 -6.54 9.45
CA LYS A 40 -11.14 -5.22 9.95
C LYS A 40 -10.71 -4.30 8.79
N ALA A 41 -9.96 -4.81 7.80
CA ALA A 41 -9.56 -4.05 6.65
C ALA A 41 -10.76 -3.50 5.87
N MET A 42 -11.77 -4.33 5.63
CA MET A 42 -12.99 -3.96 4.91
C MET A 42 -13.80 -2.88 5.64
N GLU A 43 -13.94 -2.99 6.97
CA GLU A 43 -14.69 -1.99 7.74
C GLU A 43 -13.94 -0.65 7.88
N VAL A 44 -12.66 -0.69 8.15
CA VAL A 44 -11.83 0.52 8.25
C VAL A 44 -11.75 1.26 6.91
N ARG A 45 -11.85 0.55 5.79
CA ARG A 45 -11.90 1.14 4.44
C ARG A 45 -12.99 2.19 4.34
N LYS A 46 -14.21 1.89 4.78
CA LYS A 46 -15.37 2.81 4.71
C LYS A 46 -15.08 4.13 5.43
N THR A 47 -14.47 4.06 6.61
CA THR A 47 -14.12 5.24 7.40
C THR A 47 -12.96 6.02 6.75
N ALA A 48 -11.89 5.35 6.36
CA ALA A 48 -10.73 5.99 5.73
C ALA A 48 -11.10 6.73 4.43
N GLU A 49 -11.92 6.13 3.58
CA GLU A 49 -12.38 6.74 2.34
C GLU A 49 -13.16 8.05 2.57
N LYS A 50 -14.06 8.06 3.55
CA LYS A 50 -14.80 9.27 3.94
C LYS A 50 -13.88 10.38 4.45
N LEU A 51 -12.86 10.04 5.21
CA LEU A 51 -11.91 11.03 5.74
C LEU A 51 -11.01 11.61 4.65
N ILE A 52 -10.56 10.77 3.71
CA ILE A 52 -9.80 11.24 2.53
C ILE A 52 -10.66 12.17 1.66
N THR A 53 -11.92 11.82 1.42
CA THR A 53 -12.84 12.70 0.68
C THR A 53 -12.98 14.07 1.37
N SER A 54 -13.08 14.10 2.70
CA SER A 54 -13.13 15.36 3.45
C SER A 54 -11.81 16.13 3.41
N ALA A 55 -10.68 15.43 3.31
CA ALA A 55 -9.36 16.05 3.27
C ALA A 55 -8.98 16.64 1.91
N LYS A 56 -9.70 16.33 0.84
CA LYS A 56 -9.48 16.94 -0.49
C LYS A 56 -9.70 18.45 -0.52
N VAL A 57 -10.59 18.94 0.34
CA VAL A 57 -10.88 20.36 0.47
C VAL A 57 -10.46 20.79 1.86
N ASP A 58 -9.38 21.57 1.93
CA ASP A 58 -8.83 22.05 3.19
C ASP A 58 -9.65 23.26 3.71
N THR A 59 -10.60 22.96 4.57
CA THR A 59 -11.39 23.95 5.30
C THR A 59 -11.34 23.65 6.80
N VAL A 60 -11.50 24.69 7.61
CA VAL A 60 -11.56 24.55 9.07
C VAL A 60 -12.62 23.55 9.49
N ASN A 61 -13.77 23.54 8.83
CA ASN A 61 -14.85 22.61 9.11
C ASN A 61 -14.42 21.14 8.83
N ASN A 62 -13.76 20.89 7.69
CA ASN A 62 -13.29 19.57 7.33
C ASN A 62 -12.17 19.10 8.28
N ARG A 63 -11.24 19.99 8.67
CA ARG A 63 -10.23 19.69 9.68
C ARG A 63 -10.88 19.27 11.01
N ARG A 64 -11.87 20.01 11.50
CA ARG A 64 -12.63 19.67 12.72
C ARG A 64 -13.37 18.33 12.61
N LYS A 65 -13.96 18.00 11.45
CA LYS A 65 -14.60 16.69 11.21
C LYS A 65 -13.61 15.54 11.26
N VAL A 66 -12.45 15.69 10.63
CA VAL A 66 -11.41 14.65 10.58
C VAL A 66 -10.75 14.48 11.95
N ALA A 67 -10.49 15.57 12.69
CA ALA A 67 -9.91 15.55 14.03
C ALA A 67 -10.72 14.73 15.06
N ARG A 68 -12.02 14.53 14.83
CA ARG A 68 -12.84 13.62 15.66
C ARG A 68 -12.42 12.15 15.54
N TYR A 69 -11.71 11.79 14.47
CA TYR A 69 -11.24 10.43 14.20
C TYR A 69 -9.73 10.30 14.35
N VAL A 70 -8.98 11.30 13.91
CA VAL A 70 -7.51 11.33 13.95
C VAL A 70 -7.09 12.33 15.02
N TYR A 71 -6.67 11.82 16.18
CA TYR A 71 -6.27 12.67 17.31
C TYR A 71 -4.81 13.13 17.23
N ASP A 72 -4.01 12.44 16.42
CA ASP A 72 -2.61 12.80 16.19
C ASP A 72 -2.54 13.97 15.23
N GLU A 73 -2.06 15.12 15.74
CA GLU A 73 -1.99 16.37 14.98
C GLU A 73 -1.03 16.25 13.77
N ALA A 74 0.10 15.58 13.94
CA ALA A 74 1.05 15.36 12.86
C ALA A 74 0.45 14.53 11.72
N VAL A 75 -0.32 13.49 12.06
CA VAL A 75 -1.03 12.66 11.07
C VAL A 75 -2.18 13.44 10.43
N LEU A 76 -2.86 14.28 11.20
CA LEU A 76 -3.90 15.17 10.68
C LEU A 76 -3.31 16.16 9.67
N ALA A 77 -2.22 16.84 10.02
CA ALA A 77 -1.52 17.74 9.10
C ALA A 77 -1.12 17.01 7.82
N ARG A 78 -0.45 15.86 7.93
CA ARG A 78 -0.05 15.03 6.80
C ARG A 78 -1.21 14.64 5.88
N LEU A 79 -2.37 14.34 6.45
CA LEU A 79 -3.55 14.00 5.68
C LEU A 79 -4.01 15.14 4.76
N PHE A 80 -3.97 16.40 5.24
CA PHE A 80 -4.39 17.56 4.46
C PHE A 80 -3.30 18.09 3.53
N THR A 81 -2.02 18.00 3.90
CA THR A 81 -0.90 18.52 3.09
C THR A 81 -0.43 17.55 2.01
N GLU A 82 -0.43 16.25 2.27
CA GLU A 82 0.12 15.26 1.35
C GLU A 82 -0.96 14.38 0.71
N ILE A 83 -1.77 13.70 1.55
CA ILE A 83 -2.68 12.66 1.07
C ILE A 83 -3.89 13.26 0.34
N GLY A 84 -4.48 14.32 0.87
CA GLY A 84 -5.64 15.01 0.28
C GLY A 84 -5.36 15.49 -1.14
N PRO A 85 -4.33 16.34 -1.36
CA PRO A 85 -3.96 16.84 -2.68
C PRO A 85 -3.61 15.72 -3.67
N ARG A 86 -2.88 14.69 -3.22
CA ARG A 86 -2.53 13.54 -4.05
C ARG A 86 -3.75 12.78 -4.58
N MET A 87 -4.86 12.81 -3.87
CA MET A 87 -6.10 12.10 -4.22
C MET A 87 -7.15 13.02 -4.88
N LYS A 88 -6.81 14.28 -5.17
CA LYS A 88 -7.76 15.28 -5.65
C LYS A 88 -8.51 14.85 -6.91
N ASP A 89 -7.82 14.27 -7.87
CA ASP A 89 -8.35 13.87 -9.18
C ASP A 89 -9.19 12.58 -9.15
N ARG A 90 -9.16 11.84 -8.02
CA ARG A 90 -9.92 10.59 -7.90
C ARG A 90 -11.29 10.83 -7.27
N ASN A 91 -12.32 10.23 -7.82
CA ASN A 91 -13.69 10.33 -7.31
C ASN A 91 -14.05 9.25 -6.26
N GLY A 92 -13.04 8.52 -5.75
CA GLY A 92 -13.20 7.45 -4.75
C GLY A 92 -12.21 6.32 -4.97
N GLY A 93 -12.32 5.25 -4.16
CA GLY A 93 -11.41 4.10 -4.28
C GLY A 93 -9.96 4.45 -3.93
N TYR A 94 -9.78 5.30 -2.91
CA TYR A 94 -8.46 5.75 -2.48
C TYR A 94 -7.63 4.67 -1.80
N THR A 95 -8.26 3.58 -1.39
CA THR A 95 -7.60 2.50 -0.65
C THR A 95 -7.77 1.17 -1.35
N ARG A 96 -6.73 0.34 -1.31
CA ARG A 96 -6.72 -1.03 -1.84
C ARG A 96 -6.52 -2.04 -0.72
N VAL A 97 -7.21 -3.15 -0.78
CA VAL A 97 -7.04 -4.30 0.11
C VAL A 97 -6.42 -5.43 -0.71
N LEU A 98 -5.27 -5.93 -0.29
CA LEU A 98 -4.54 -7.02 -0.95
C LEU A 98 -4.49 -8.21 0.00
N LYS A 99 -4.86 -9.39 -0.49
CA LYS A 99 -4.74 -10.64 0.27
C LYS A 99 -3.26 -10.99 0.44
N LEU A 100 -2.85 -11.32 1.66
CA LEU A 100 -1.50 -11.78 1.97
C LEU A 100 -1.43 -13.28 2.23
N GLY A 101 -2.58 -13.91 2.49
CA GLY A 101 -2.66 -15.31 2.88
C GLY A 101 -3.16 -15.49 4.31
N THR A 102 -2.92 -16.66 4.88
CA THR A 102 -3.31 -17.01 6.23
C THR A 102 -2.18 -16.74 7.22
N ARG A 103 -2.53 -16.33 8.43
CA ARG A 103 -1.57 -16.11 9.51
C ARG A 103 -1.15 -17.44 10.11
N VAL A 104 0.17 -17.62 10.32
CA VAL A 104 0.69 -18.79 11.03
C VAL A 104 0.17 -18.78 12.47
N GLY A 105 -0.34 -19.89 12.93
CA GLY A 105 -0.85 -20.10 14.29
C GLY A 105 -2.37 -20.16 14.40
N ASP A 106 -3.13 -19.23 13.82
CA ASP A 106 -4.60 -19.21 13.94
C ASP A 106 -5.33 -19.26 12.58
N THR A 107 -4.60 -19.47 11.48
CA THR A 107 -5.15 -19.54 10.12
C THR A 107 -6.08 -18.37 9.72
N ALA A 108 -6.03 -17.24 10.43
CA ALA A 108 -6.84 -16.09 10.10
C ALA A 108 -6.41 -15.46 8.77
N ASP A 109 -7.39 -15.12 7.91
CA ASP A 109 -7.13 -14.36 6.68
C ASP A 109 -6.55 -12.99 7.02
N VAL A 110 -5.35 -12.71 6.50
CA VAL A 110 -4.64 -11.45 6.68
C VAL A 110 -4.59 -10.69 5.37
N ASP A 111 -5.00 -9.44 5.42
CA ASP A 111 -4.98 -8.53 4.29
C ASP A 111 -4.11 -7.30 4.58
N LYS A 112 -3.39 -6.88 3.57
CA LYS A 112 -2.63 -5.62 3.59
C LYS A 112 -3.49 -4.52 2.99
N LYS A 113 -3.73 -3.47 3.77
CA LYS A 113 -4.39 -2.26 3.29
C LYS A 113 -3.34 -1.23 2.92
N ILE A 114 -3.44 -0.70 1.71
CA ILE A 114 -2.55 0.34 1.19
C ILE A 114 -3.43 1.51 0.77
N THR A 115 -3.08 2.73 1.19
CA THR A 115 -3.58 3.94 0.52
C THR A 115 -2.97 3.95 -0.87
N SER A 116 -3.77 4.20 -1.90
CA SER A 116 -3.25 4.16 -3.27
C SER A 116 -2.21 5.27 -3.44
N GLU A 117 -0.95 4.89 -3.31
CA GLU A 117 0.11 5.62 -3.99
C GLU A 117 -0.15 5.55 -5.50
N LYS A 118 0.44 6.49 -6.24
CA LYS A 118 0.65 6.27 -7.68
C LYS A 118 1.23 4.87 -7.82
N THR A 119 0.41 3.93 -8.21
CA THR A 119 0.92 2.67 -8.71
C THR A 119 1.65 3.04 -9.99
N SER A 120 2.95 3.35 -9.87
CA SER A 120 3.83 3.02 -10.97
C SER A 120 3.43 1.59 -11.30
N HIS A 121 2.91 1.38 -12.48
CA HIS A 121 2.57 0.08 -13.00
C HIS A 121 3.80 -0.81 -12.73
N VAL A 122 3.74 -1.62 -11.71
CA VAL A 122 4.49 -2.86 -11.70
C VAL A 122 3.82 -3.65 -12.82
N LYS A 123 4.32 -3.44 -14.03
CA LYS A 123 4.10 -4.34 -15.13
C LYS A 123 4.48 -5.70 -14.55
N HIS A 124 3.50 -6.58 -14.43
CA HIS A 124 3.77 -7.99 -14.21
C HIS A 124 4.66 -8.36 -15.39
N GLY A 125 5.95 -8.51 -15.11
CA GLY A 125 6.93 -8.95 -16.08
C GLY A 125 6.58 -10.35 -16.54
N LYS A 126 5.81 -10.42 -17.61
CA LYS A 126 5.74 -11.57 -18.52
C LYS A 126 6.81 -11.47 -19.61
N ASP A 127 7.85 -10.75 -19.34
CA ASP A 127 9.04 -10.72 -20.19
C ASP A 127 10.24 -11.20 -19.37
N VAL A 128 10.18 -12.48 -18.98
CA VAL A 128 11.40 -13.27 -18.82
C VAL A 128 11.84 -13.56 -20.23
N ALA A 129 12.67 -12.67 -20.79
CA ALA A 129 13.41 -12.93 -22.00
C ALA A 129 14.16 -14.24 -21.78
N LYS A 130 13.81 -15.27 -22.59
CA LYS A 130 14.58 -16.51 -22.70
C LYS A 130 16.02 -16.11 -23.05
N PRO A 131 17.04 -16.64 -22.36
CA PRO A 131 18.40 -16.43 -22.79
C PRO A 131 18.55 -17.01 -24.20
N SER A 132 18.84 -16.15 -25.17
CA SER A 132 19.23 -16.55 -26.50
C SER A 132 20.48 -17.42 -26.40
N LYS A 133 20.37 -18.68 -26.81
CA LYS A 133 21.52 -19.53 -27.08
C LYS A 133 22.28 -18.88 -28.24
N GLN A 134 23.30 -18.11 -27.94
CA GLN A 134 24.32 -17.76 -28.93
C GLN A 134 25.25 -18.96 -29.08
N GLY A 135 25.33 -19.39 -30.30
CA GLY A 135 26.12 -20.54 -30.74
C GLY A 135 27.58 -20.40 -30.41
N SER A 136 28.14 -21.52 -30.00
CA SER A 136 29.59 -21.78 -30.03
C SER A 136 30.09 -21.78 -31.50
N GLU A 137 30.64 -20.71 -31.93
CA GLU A 137 31.54 -20.75 -33.09
C GLU A 137 32.97 -20.75 -32.56
N ALA A 138 33.60 -21.87 -32.83
CA ALA A 138 35.02 -22.09 -32.68
C ALA A 138 35.76 -21.10 -33.57
N HIS A 139 36.69 -20.35 -33.03
CA HIS A 139 37.73 -19.70 -33.80
C HIS A 139 39.07 -20.23 -33.35
N ASP A 140 39.52 -21.15 -34.21
CA ASP A 140 40.85 -21.78 -34.25
C ASP A 140 41.89 -20.73 -34.71
N GLY A 141 43.05 -20.77 -34.11
CA GLY A 141 44.29 -20.38 -34.76
C GLY A 141 44.70 -18.91 -34.70
N GLN A 142 45.59 -18.58 -33.86
CA GLN A 142 46.92 -18.11 -34.30
C GLN A 142 47.88 -17.83 -33.12
N VAL A 143 48.74 -18.78 -32.89
CA VAL A 143 49.96 -18.62 -32.11
C VAL A 143 50.87 -17.63 -32.84
N ARG A 144 51.09 -16.44 -32.30
CA ARG A 144 52.22 -15.60 -32.68
C ARG A 144 53.19 -15.51 -31.53
N ARG A 145 54.30 -16.27 -31.73
CA ARG A 145 55.56 -16.11 -31.01
C ARG A 145 56.08 -14.69 -31.22
N PHE A 146 56.37 -13.99 -30.19
CA PHE A 146 57.26 -12.84 -30.28
C PHE A 146 58.50 -13.10 -29.44
N ASN A 147 59.58 -12.96 -30.18
CA ASN A 147 60.92 -13.25 -29.77
C ASN A 147 61.42 -12.36 -28.63
N ARG A 148 62.17 -12.98 -27.82
CA ARG A 148 63.20 -12.53 -26.91
C ARG A 148 64.22 -11.61 -27.63
N VAL A 149 64.38 -10.40 -27.14
CA VAL A 149 65.63 -9.63 -27.43
C VAL A 149 66.35 -9.47 -26.09
N LYS A 150 67.54 -10.05 -26.10
CA LYS A 150 68.63 -9.78 -25.16
C LYS A 150 69.31 -8.48 -25.60
N GLY A 151 69.90 -7.76 -24.65
CA GLY A 151 70.86 -6.74 -24.93
C GLY A 151 71.10 -5.82 -23.75
N SER A 152 72.16 -6.09 -23.07
CA SER A 152 73.19 -5.27 -22.45
C SER A 152 72.79 -4.29 -21.41
#